data_37778e39602128f776daa31839854daf
#
_entry.id   37778e39602128f776daa31839854daf
#
_cell.length_a   1.000
_cell.length_b   1.000
_cell.length_c   1.000
_cell.angle_alpha   90.00
_cell.angle_beta   90.00
_cell.angle_gamma   90.00
#
_symmetry.space_group_name_H-M   'P 1'
#
loop_
_entity.id
_entity.type
_entity.pdbx_description
1 polymer ?
#
loop_
_entity_poly.entity_id
_entity_poly.type
_entity_poly.pdbx_seq_one_letter_code
_entity_poly.pdbx_strand_id
1 'polypeptide(L)'
;RTIDCLKLLSQKYKIGITINKAYTNEEINQINEVVDKVIKEKITNNMPPKEKIKIIHNYIIDNTQYDKLKYEDKNDKTYKSNTAYGVLIEGYGTCNGYADAMAIFLDKLNIINYKISNEKHIWNLVYLDGSWYHLDLTWDDPISDININRDIYFLITTEKLEELNDGTHNFDKTIYTEA
;
A
#
# COMPACT_ATOMS: atom_id res chain seq x y z
N ARG A 1 16.58 9.85 -6.05
CA ARG A 1 17.51 8.76 -6.46
C ARG A 1 16.96 7.99 -7.68
N THR A 2 15.70 7.55 -7.68
CA THR A 2 15.11 6.79 -8.80
C THR A 2 15.06 7.60 -10.11
N ILE A 3 14.71 8.89 -10.04
CA ILE A 3 14.64 9.77 -11.23
C ILE A 3 16.04 9.99 -11.81
N ASP A 4 17.06 10.12 -10.98
CA ASP A 4 18.43 10.32 -11.46
C ASP A 4 19.00 9.06 -12.12
N CYS A 5 18.66 7.88 -11.61
CA CYS A 5 19.01 6.59 -12.23
C CYS A 5 18.35 6.44 -13.59
N LEU A 6 17.04 6.77 -13.71
CA LEU A 6 16.31 6.73 -14.97
C LEU A 6 16.85 7.73 -16.00
N LYS A 7 17.28 8.93 -15.59
CA LYS A 7 17.96 9.91 -16.46
C LYS A 7 19.28 9.38 -17.01
N LEU A 8 20.10 8.77 -16.15
CA LEU A 8 21.37 8.15 -16.55
C LEU A 8 21.17 7.01 -17.56
N LEU A 9 20.20 6.13 -17.32
CA LEU A 9 19.83 5.04 -18.24
C LEU A 9 19.32 5.58 -19.57
N SER A 10 18.47 6.60 -19.56
CA SER A 10 17.96 7.27 -20.76
C SER A 10 19.07 7.88 -21.63
N GLN A 11 20.07 8.52 -21.01
CA GLN A 11 21.22 9.08 -21.71
C GLN A 11 22.10 7.99 -22.34
N LYS A 12 22.36 6.90 -21.62
CA LYS A 12 23.25 5.82 -22.08
C LYS A 12 22.62 4.94 -23.16
N TYR A 13 21.33 4.63 -23.04
CA TYR A 13 20.64 3.66 -23.91
C TYR A 13 19.55 4.25 -24.81
N LYS A 14 19.38 5.59 -24.82
CA LYS A 14 18.32 6.29 -25.58
C LYS A 14 16.92 5.72 -25.27
N ILE A 15 16.67 5.40 -24.01
CA ILE A 15 15.38 4.91 -23.55
C ILE A 15 14.42 6.09 -23.44
N GLY A 16 13.29 6.03 -24.14
CA GLY A 16 12.19 6.98 -23.99
C GLY A 16 11.38 6.59 -22.73
N ILE A 17 11.23 7.52 -21.79
CA ILE A 17 10.41 7.33 -20.61
C ILE A 17 9.23 8.28 -20.68
N THR A 18 8.02 7.73 -20.69
CA THR A 18 6.78 8.50 -20.58
C THR A 18 6.28 8.42 -19.13
N ILE A 19 6.16 9.56 -18.46
CA ILE A 19 5.63 9.65 -17.11
C ILE A 19 4.16 10.07 -17.21
N ASN A 20 3.26 9.18 -16.83
CA ASN A 20 1.84 9.49 -16.68
C ASN A 20 1.55 9.82 -15.21
N LYS A 21 0.79 10.90 -14.97
CA LYS A 21 0.33 11.22 -13.61
C LYS A 21 -0.76 10.25 -13.22
N ALA A 22 -0.60 9.59 -12.07
CA ALA A 22 -1.61 8.72 -11.49
C ALA A 22 -2.82 9.52 -10.95
N TYR A 23 -2.58 10.77 -10.52
CA TYR A 23 -3.55 11.64 -9.87
C TYR A 23 -3.64 13.01 -10.52
N THR A 24 -4.83 13.59 -10.53
CA THR A 24 -5.03 15.03 -10.78
C THR A 24 -4.64 15.84 -9.53
N ASN A 25 -4.45 17.15 -9.67
CA ASN A 25 -4.17 18.02 -8.53
C ASN A 25 -5.35 18.04 -7.53
N GLU A 26 -6.59 17.94 -8.04
CA GLU A 26 -7.79 17.89 -7.21
C GLU A 26 -7.81 16.61 -6.35
N GLU A 27 -7.54 15.45 -6.95
CA GLU A 27 -7.45 14.18 -6.23
C GLU A 27 -6.35 14.19 -5.17
N ILE A 28 -5.19 14.78 -5.49
CA ILE A 28 -4.10 14.94 -4.51
C ILE A 28 -4.57 15.77 -3.30
N ASN A 29 -5.29 16.87 -3.54
CA ASN A 29 -5.80 17.71 -2.47
C ASN A 29 -6.80 16.94 -1.59
N GLN A 30 -7.76 16.24 -2.19
CA GLN A 30 -8.76 15.45 -1.45
C GLN A 30 -8.10 14.31 -0.64
N ILE A 31 -7.12 13.61 -1.21
CA ILE A 31 -6.35 12.60 -0.50
C ILE A 31 -5.62 13.22 0.71
N ASN A 32 -4.93 14.35 0.51
CA ASN A 32 -4.21 15.02 1.58
C ASN A 32 -5.15 15.50 2.70
N GLU A 33 -6.32 16.02 2.38
CA GLU A 33 -7.33 16.43 3.37
C GLU A 33 -7.78 15.25 4.25
N VAL A 34 -8.05 14.09 3.65
CA VAL A 34 -8.40 12.88 4.40
C VAL A 34 -7.25 12.41 5.28
N VAL A 35 -6.04 12.32 4.72
CA VAL A 35 -4.84 11.87 5.42
C VAL A 35 -4.54 12.79 6.62
N ASP A 36 -4.54 14.11 6.42
CA ASP A 36 -4.26 15.09 7.47
C ASP A 36 -5.33 15.04 8.57
N LYS A 37 -6.61 14.90 8.20
CA LYS A 37 -7.72 14.76 9.14
C LYS A 37 -7.56 13.52 10.00
N VAL A 38 -7.33 12.37 9.40
CA VAL A 38 -7.20 11.08 10.11
C VAL A 38 -6.01 11.11 11.07
N ILE A 39 -4.85 11.60 10.61
CA ILE A 39 -3.67 11.73 11.46
C ILE A 39 -3.97 12.67 12.65
N LYS A 40 -4.56 13.82 12.40
CA LYS A 40 -4.90 14.79 13.45
C LYS A 40 -5.87 14.24 14.49
N GLU A 41 -6.86 13.46 14.06
CA GLU A 41 -7.93 12.95 14.93
C GLU A 41 -7.51 11.68 15.70
N LYS A 42 -6.67 10.83 15.11
CA LYS A 42 -6.40 9.49 15.61
C LYS A 42 -4.97 9.26 16.12
N ILE A 43 -4.00 10.09 15.72
CA ILE A 43 -2.59 9.89 16.02
C ILE A 43 -2.09 10.97 16.98
N THR A 44 -1.39 10.55 18.04
CA THR A 44 -0.69 11.46 18.95
C THR A 44 0.82 11.30 18.81
N ASN A 45 1.57 12.36 19.17
CA ASN A 45 3.03 12.36 19.03
C ASN A 45 3.72 11.25 19.84
N ASN A 46 3.16 10.88 20.98
CA ASN A 46 3.75 9.91 21.92
C ASN A 46 3.42 8.44 21.58
N MET A 47 2.59 8.18 20.57
CA MET A 47 2.28 6.82 20.14
C MET A 47 3.51 6.16 19.50
N PRO A 48 3.82 4.90 19.84
CA PRO A 48 4.83 4.11 19.13
C PRO A 48 4.51 3.97 17.64
N PRO A 49 5.50 3.88 16.74
CA PRO A 49 5.26 3.73 15.31
C PRO A 49 4.33 2.57 14.94
N LYS A 50 4.52 1.41 15.58
CA LYS A 50 3.66 0.22 15.36
C LYS A 50 2.18 0.49 15.68
N GLU A 51 1.90 1.24 16.73
CA GLU A 51 0.53 1.61 17.11
C GLU A 51 -0.08 2.58 16.09
N LYS A 52 0.69 3.56 15.62
CA LYS A 52 0.27 4.48 14.55
C LYS A 52 -0.11 3.72 13.29
N ILE A 53 0.75 2.78 12.86
CA ILE A 53 0.50 1.92 11.70
C ILE A 53 -0.79 1.11 11.90
N LYS A 54 -1.00 0.55 13.10
CA LYS A 54 -2.20 -0.25 13.39
C LYS A 54 -3.49 0.56 13.31
N ILE A 55 -3.47 1.78 13.81
CA ILE A 55 -4.62 2.71 13.74
C ILE A 55 -4.95 3.03 12.27
N ILE A 56 -3.94 3.31 11.45
CA ILE A 56 -4.14 3.60 10.03
C ILE A 56 -4.59 2.36 9.25
N HIS A 57 -3.97 1.21 9.50
CA HIS A 57 -4.37 -0.07 8.93
C HIS A 57 -5.87 -0.33 9.16
N ASN A 58 -6.30 -0.26 10.41
CA ASN A 58 -7.72 -0.47 10.76
C ASN A 58 -8.62 0.58 10.11
N TYR A 59 -8.20 1.87 10.11
CA TYR A 59 -8.97 2.92 9.46
C TYR A 59 -9.20 2.63 7.97
N ILE A 60 -8.17 2.23 7.24
CA ILE A 60 -8.29 1.94 5.80
C ILE A 60 -9.25 0.75 5.60
N ILE A 61 -9.05 -0.35 6.30
CA ILE A 61 -9.87 -1.56 6.16
C ILE A 61 -11.33 -1.30 6.58
N ASP A 62 -11.56 -0.52 7.65
CA ASP A 62 -12.91 -0.20 8.12
C ASP A 62 -13.70 0.69 7.16
N ASN A 63 -13.03 1.44 6.27
CA ASN A 63 -13.65 2.40 5.36
C ASN A 63 -13.54 2.01 3.88
N THR A 64 -13.05 0.82 3.58
CA THR A 64 -12.83 0.36 2.19
C THR A 64 -13.45 -1.01 2.00
N GLN A 65 -13.93 -1.28 0.80
CA GLN A 65 -14.36 -2.60 0.35
C GLN A 65 -13.49 -3.05 -0.81
N TYR A 66 -13.17 -4.34 -0.87
CA TYR A 66 -12.48 -4.87 -2.04
C TYR A 66 -13.32 -4.76 -3.30
N ASP A 67 -12.78 -4.16 -4.35
CA ASP A 67 -13.49 -3.95 -5.62
C ASP A 67 -13.60 -5.25 -6.42
N LYS A 68 -14.72 -5.97 -6.19
CA LYS A 68 -15.02 -7.23 -6.87
C LYS A 68 -15.30 -7.03 -8.36
N LEU A 69 -15.88 -5.89 -8.77
CA LEU A 69 -16.15 -5.60 -10.18
C LEU A 69 -14.85 -5.53 -10.95
N LYS A 70 -13.86 -4.83 -10.40
CA LYS A 70 -12.52 -4.73 -10.97
C LYS A 70 -11.76 -6.06 -10.98
N TYR A 71 -12.02 -6.93 -10.00
CA TYR A 71 -11.46 -8.28 -9.97
C TYR A 71 -12.04 -9.17 -11.07
N GLU A 72 -13.35 -9.10 -11.31
CA GLU A 72 -14.06 -9.87 -12.33
C GLU A 72 -13.80 -9.34 -13.75
N ASP A 73 -13.78 -8.02 -13.94
CA ASP A 73 -13.40 -7.36 -15.19
C ASP A 73 -12.31 -6.31 -14.98
N LYS A 74 -11.09 -6.63 -15.41
CA LYS A 74 -9.93 -5.72 -15.31
C LYS A 74 -10.12 -4.39 -16.04
N ASN A 75 -11.08 -4.31 -16.97
CA ASN A 75 -11.40 -3.09 -17.71
C ASN A 75 -12.49 -2.25 -17.03
N ASP A 76 -13.12 -2.76 -15.95
CA ASP A 76 -14.08 -1.99 -15.18
C ASP A 76 -13.46 -0.68 -14.69
N LYS A 77 -14.22 0.41 -14.82
CA LYS A 77 -13.81 1.78 -14.48
C LYS A 77 -14.80 2.48 -13.56
N THR A 78 -15.66 1.72 -12.89
CA THR A 78 -16.65 2.26 -11.97
C THR A 78 -15.96 3.04 -10.86
N TYR A 79 -14.87 2.49 -10.32
CA TYR A 79 -14.06 3.12 -9.28
C TYR A 79 -12.59 3.22 -9.70
N LYS A 80 -11.88 4.18 -9.13
CA LYS A 80 -10.41 4.30 -9.25
C LYS A 80 -9.68 3.39 -8.25
N SER A 81 -10.19 2.20 -8.04
CA SER A 81 -9.82 1.24 -7.00
C SER A 81 -8.34 0.82 -7.01
N ASN A 82 -7.63 1.00 -8.13
CA ASN A 82 -6.17 0.78 -8.23
C ASN A 82 -5.32 1.94 -7.65
N THR A 83 -5.92 2.92 -7.00
CA THR A 83 -5.26 4.13 -6.51
C THR A 83 -5.70 4.44 -5.08
N ALA A 84 -4.92 5.22 -4.35
CA ALA A 84 -5.31 5.71 -3.03
C ALA A 84 -6.60 6.54 -3.07
N TYR A 85 -6.93 7.18 -4.19
CA TYR A 85 -8.18 7.91 -4.36
C TYR A 85 -9.40 6.99 -4.27
N GLY A 86 -9.38 5.86 -4.97
CA GLY A 86 -10.43 4.85 -4.88
C GLY A 86 -10.63 4.37 -3.44
N VAL A 87 -9.54 4.09 -2.74
CA VAL A 87 -9.57 3.61 -1.35
C VAL A 87 -10.07 4.68 -0.37
N LEU A 88 -9.48 5.88 -0.40
CA LEU A 88 -9.69 6.89 0.63
C LEU A 88 -10.90 7.80 0.38
N ILE A 89 -11.35 7.92 -0.87
CA ILE A 89 -12.44 8.83 -1.26
C ILE A 89 -13.67 8.05 -1.75
N GLU A 90 -13.47 7.03 -2.60
CA GLU A 90 -14.58 6.26 -3.15
C GLU A 90 -14.96 5.06 -2.28
N GLY A 91 -14.07 4.62 -1.37
CA GLY A 91 -14.29 3.48 -0.47
C GLY A 91 -14.14 2.12 -1.14
N TYR A 92 -13.45 2.05 -2.29
CA TYR A 92 -13.20 0.81 -3.02
C TYR A 92 -11.72 0.66 -3.38
N GLY A 93 -11.16 -0.53 -3.12
CA GLY A 93 -9.74 -0.81 -3.36
C GLY A 93 -9.45 -2.15 -4.00
N THR A 94 -8.40 -2.20 -4.81
CA THR A 94 -7.67 -3.43 -5.14
C THR A 94 -6.35 -3.41 -4.37
N CYS A 95 -5.55 -4.47 -4.46
CA CYS A 95 -4.24 -4.55 -3.79
C CYS A 95 -3.37 -3.29 -4.04
N ASN A 96 -3.40 -2.77 -5.27
CA ASN A 96 -2.65 -1.57 -5.63
C ASN A 96 -3.14 -0.32 -4.88
N GLY A 97 -4.46 -0.15 -4.79
CA GLY A 97 -5.07 0.97 -4.06
C GLY A 97 -4.80 0.91 -2.56
N TYR A 98 -4.95 -0.26 -1.93
CA TYR A 98 -4.63 -0.46 -0.52
C TYR A 98 -3.16 -0.15 -0.22
N ALA A 99 -2.24 -0.72 -1.00
CA ALA A 99 -0.81 -0.48 -0.83
C ALA A 99 -0.44 1.00 -1.05
N ASP A 100 -1.10 1.68 -2.00
CA ASP A 100 -0.86 3.10 -2.29
C ASP A 100 -1.38 4.00 -1.16
N ALA A 101 -2.59 3.75 -0.68
CA ALA A 101 -3.17 4.48 0.45
C ALA A 101 -2.31 4.34 1.72
N MET A 102 -1.88 3.12 2.04
CA MET A 102 -1.03 2.88 3.20
C MET A 102 0.33 3.57 3.06
N ALA A 103 0.96 3.53 1.87
CA ALA A 103 2.24 4.20 1.62
C ALA A 103 2.15 5.72 1.86
N ILE A 104 1.05 6.38 1.41
CA ILE A 104 0.85 7.82 1.63
C ILE A 104 0.78 8.15 3.12
N PHE A 105 0.08 7.38 3.92
CA PHE A 105 0.03 7.58 5.37
C PHE A 105 1.40 7.34 6.03
N LEU A 106 2.12 6.28 5.63
CA LEU A 106 3.45 5.99 6.16
C LEU A 106 4.44 7.13 5.84
N ASP A 107 4.42 7.63 4.61
CA ASP A 107 5.25 8.78 4.20
C ASP A 107 4.92 10.03 5.01
N LYS A 108 3.63 10.30 5.23
CA LYS A 108 3.20 11.45 6.05
C LYS A 108 3.63 11.34 7.51
N LEU A 109 3.74 10.13 8.03
CA LEU A 109 4.23 9.82 9.37
C LEU A 109 5.77 9.70 9.45
N ASN A 110 6.49 9.92 8.32
CA ASN A 110 7.92 9.74 8.18
C ASN A 110 8.40 8.31 8.53
N ILE A 111 7.58 7.31 8.22
CA ILE A 111 7.92 5.89 8.37
C ILE A 111 8.45 5.37 7.04
N ILE A 112 9.68 4.86 7.04
CA ILE A 112 10.33 4.35 5.83
C ILE A 112 9.55 3.14 5.31
N ASN A 113 9.16 3.20 4.06
CA ASN A 113 8.41 2.13 3.41
C ASN A 113 8.64 2.11 1.91
N TYR A 114 8.28 1.01 1.28
CA TYR A 114 8.08 0.91 -0.16
C TYR A 114 7.10 -0.21 -0.51
N LYS A 115 6.59 -0.18 -1.73
CA LYS A 115 5.71 -1.23 -2.23
C LYS A 115 6.53 -2.39 -2.79
N ILE A 116 6.20 -3.59 -2.39
CA ILE A 116 6.77 -4.84 -2.89
C ILE A 116 5.72 -5.58 -3.70
N SER A 117 6.13 -6.23 -4.81
CA SER A 117 5.19 -6.86 -5.73
C SER A 117 5.76 -8.09 -6.42
N ASN A 118 4.84 -8.89 -6.91
CA ASN A 118 5.09 -9.92 -7.91
C ASN A 118 4.15 -9.72 -9.12
N GLU A 119 4.03 -10.70 -10.00
CA GLU A 119 3.18 -10.61 -11.19
C GLU A 119 1.69 -10.44 -10.90
N LYS A 120 1.21 -10.82 -9.71
CA LYS A 120 -0.21 -10.93 -9.38
C LYS A 120 -0.65 -10.05 -8.23
N HIS A 121 0.27 -9.66 -7.36
CA HIS A 121 -0.06 -8.99 -6.10
C HIS A 121 0.95 -7.90 -5.73
N ILE A 122 0.53 -6.93 -4.92
CA ILE A 122 1.36 -5.83 -4.41
C ILE A 122 0.92 -5.49 -2.99
N TRP A 123 1.92 -5.27 -2.10
CA TRP A 123 1.71 -4.90 -0.69
C TRP A 123 2.82 -3.96 -0.21
N ASN A 124 2.86 -3.63 1.06
CA ASN A 124 3.87 -2.73 1.62
C ASN A 124 4.97 -3.50 2.36
N LEU A 125 6.18 -2.98 2.28
CA LEU A 125 7.30 -3.32 3.15
C LEU A 125 7.64 -2.10 3.99
N VAL A 126 7.73 -2.26 5.31
CA VAL A 126 7.84 -1.18 6.29
C VAL A 126 9.07 -1.39 7.15
N TYR A 127 9.91 -0.35 7.31
CA TYR A 127 11.09 -0.40 8.16
C TYR A 127 10.79 0.13 9.56
N LEU A 128 10.96 -0.72 10.56
CA LEU A 128 10.75 -0.39 11.98
C LEU A 128 11.85 -1.01 12.83
N ASP A 129 12.36 -0.25 13.78
CA ASP A 129 13.27 -0.75 14.83
C ASP A 129 14.46 -1.56 14.30
N GLY A 130 14.99 -1.17 13.12
CA GLY A 130 16.14 -1.81 12.52
C GLY A 130 15.82 -3.01 11.61
N SER A 131 14.53 -3.34 11.38
CA SER A 131 14.10 -4.49 10.57
C SER A 131 12.99 -4.13 9.60
N TRP A 132 12.89 -4.91 8.52
CA TRP A 132 11.81 -4.80 7.55
C TRP A 132 10.67 -5.77 7.86
N TYR A 133 9.43 -5.31 7.63
CA TYR A 133 8.21 -6.09 7.90
C TYR A 133 7.24 -5.96 6.75
N HIS A 134 6.61 -7.06 6.37
CA HIS A 134 5.51 -7.09 5.41
C HIS A 134 4.21 -6.61 6.05
N LEU A 135 3.45 -5.85 5.28
CA LEU A 135 2.16 -5.30 5.69
C LEU A 135 1.20 -5.36 4.50
N ASP A 136 0.17 -6.21 4.59
CA ASP A 136 -0.80 -6.35 3.51
C ASP A 136 -2.24 -6.16 3.99
N LEU A 137 -2.76 -4.97 3.70
CA LEU A 137 -4.13 -4.60 4.05
C LEU A 137 -5.17 -5.35 3.23
N THR A 138 -4.84 -5.75 2.00
CA THR A 138 -5.77 -6.48 1.12
C THR A 138 -6.13 -7.83 1.69
N TRP A 139 -5.14 -8.54 2.24
CA TRP A 139 -5.33 -9.86 2.83
C TRP A 139 -5.81 -9.80 4.29
N ASP A 140 -5.61 -8.68 4.94
CA ASP A 140 -6.17 -8.40 6.27
C ASP A 140 -7.61 -7.83 6.20
N ASP A 141 -8.13 -7.50 4.99
CA ASP A 141 -9.49 -7.03 4.79
C ASP A 141 -10.44 -8.21 4.48
N PRO A 142 -11.31 -8.61 5.40
CA PRO A 142 -12.22 -9.73 5.18
C PRO A 142 -13.27 -9.38 4.13
N ILE A 143 -13.30 -10.13 3.02
CA ILE A 143 -14.35 -10.04 1.98
C ILE A 143 -15.72 -10.53 2.51
N SER A 144 -15.78 -11.10 3.70
CA SER A 144 -16.97 -11.72 4.30
C SER A 144 -17.30 -11.10 5.67
N ASP A 145 -18.58 -11.14 6.04
CA ASP A 145 -19.10 -10.74 7.37
C ASP A 145 -18.64 -11.68 8.53
N ILE A 146 -17.74 -12.61 8.25
CA ILE A 146 -17.15 -13.51 9.24
C ILE A 146 -16.03 -12.76 9.95
N ASN A 147 -16.04 -12.84 11.27
CA ASN A 147 -15.01 -12.25 12.13
C ASN A 147 -13.66 -12.96 11.90
N ILE A 148 -12.92 -12.53 10.88
CA ILE A 148 -11.62 -13.07 10.51
C ILE A 148 -10.54 -12.28 11.26
N ASN A 149 -9.43 -12.93 11.59
CA ASN A 149 -8.26 -12.26 12.15
C ASN A 149 -7.68 -11.30 11.10
N ARG A 150 -7.85 -9.99 11.33
CA ARG A 150 -7.40 -8.90 10.43
C ARG A 150 -5.93 -8.53 10.64
N ASP A 151 -5.14 -9.39 11.27
CA ASP A 151 -3.75 -9.12 11.67
C ASP A 151 -2.78 -10.19 11.17
N ILE A 152 -3.21 -11.05 10.25
CA ILE A 152 -2.39 -12.16 9.76
C ILE A 152 -1.17 -11.64 9.00
N TYR A 153 -1.36 -10.55 8.23
CA TYR A 153 -0.31 -9.91 7.42
C TYR A 153 0.11 -8.55 7.99
N PHE A 154 -0.18 -8.29 9.27
CA PHE A 154 0.17 -7.04 9.92
C PHE A 154 1.59 -7.07 10.48
N LEU A 155 2.53 -6.41 9.81
CA LEU A 155 3.94 -6.26 10.23
C LEU A 155 4.58 -7.60 10.59
N ILE A 156 4.52 -8.56 9.67
CA ILE A 156 5.15 -9.87 9.81
C ILE A 156 6.52 -9.91 9.14
N THR A 157 7.42 -10.76 9.66
CA THR A 157 8.74 -10.97 9.06
C THR A 157 8.66 -11.80 7.78
N THR A 158 9.71 -11.79 6.98
CA THR A 158 9.81 -12.62 5.77
C THR A 158 9.69 -14.10 6.09
N GLU A 159 10.32 -14.57 7.17
CA GLU A 159 10.20 -15.96 7.61
C GLU A 159 8.74 -16.31 7.93
N LYS A 160 8.02 -15.39 8.62
CA LYS A 160 6.61 -15.62 8.94
C LYS A 160 5.72 -15.62 7.70
N LEU A 161 5.99 -14.74 6.74
CA LEU A 161 5.30 -14.71 5.45
C LEU A 161 5.50 -16.02 4.69
N GLU A 162 6.72 -16.55 4.65
CA GLU A 162 7.04 -17.83 4.01
C GLU A 162 6.37 -19.03 4.70
N GLU A 163 6.26 -19.01 6.03
CA GLU A 163 5.54 -20.04 6.79
C GLU A 163 4.04 -20.11 6.43
N LEU A 164 3.41 -18.97 6.10
CA LEU A 164 2.00 -18.93 5.69
C LEU A 164 1.77 -19.69 4.39
N ASN A 165 2.79 -19.76 3.51
CA ASN A 165 2.79 -20.51 2.25
C ASN A 165 1.51 -20.36 1.43
N ASP A 166 0.99 -19.14 1.34
CA ASP A 166 -0.29 -18.82 0.71
C ASP A 166 -0.25 -18.83 -0.82
N GLY A 167 0.95 -18.95 -1.41
CA GLY A 167 1.20 -18.97 -2.85
C GLY A 167 1.03 -17.62 -3.56
N THR A 168 0.73 -16.56 -2.83
CA THR A 168 0.44 -15.24 -3.39
C THR A 168 1.54 -14.22 -3.10
N HIS A 169 2.22 -14.35 -1.96
CA HIS A 169 3.25 -13.42 -1.51
C HIS A 169 4.69 -13.83 -1.89
N ASN A 170 4.87 -14.70 -2.88
CA ASN A 170 6.19 -14.99 -3.41
C ASN A 170 6.75 -13.75 -4.14
N PHE A 171 7.97 -13.35 -3.84
CA PHE A 171 8.63 -12.20 -4.46
C PHE A 171 10.09 -12.50 -4.81
N ASP A 172 10.67 -11.69 -5.70
CA ASP A 172 12.06 -11.85 -6.13
C ASP A 172 13.01 -11.21 -5.09
N LYS A 173 13.66 -12.04 -4.27
CA LYS A 173 14.63 -11.61 -3.25
C LYS A 173 15.88 -10.95 -3.84
N THR A 174 16.13 -11.06 -5.15
CA THR A 174 17.24 -10.37 -5.81
C THR A 174 16.91 -8.91 -6.13
N ILE A 175 15.61 -8.60 -6.21
CA ILE A 175 15.09 -7.23 -6.40
C ILE A 175 14.85 -6.56 -5.04
N TYR A 176 14.25 -7.29 -4.11
CA TYR A 176 13.89 -6.82 -2.77
C TYR A 176 14.85 -7.41 -1.74
N THR A 177 16.08 -6.95 -1.77
CA THR A 177 17.19 -7.51 -0.97
C THR A 177 17.07 -7.24 0.53
N GLU A 178 16.24 -6.25 0.91
CA GLU A 178 16.00 -5.86 2.30
C GLU A 178 14.87 -6.67 2.96
N ALA A 179 14.07 -7.37 2.17
CA ALA A 179 12.89 -8.11 2.63
C ALA A 179 13.25 -9.46 3.29
#